data_2b64918805063f4faf700c5d734ea4e6
#
_entry.id   2b64918805063f4faf700c5d734ea4e6
#
_cell.length_a   1.000
_cell.length_b   1.000
_cell.length_c   1.000
_cell.angle_alpha   90.00
_cell.angle_beta   90.00
_cell.angle_gamma   90.00
#
_symmetry.space_group_name_H-M   'P 1'
#
loop_
_entity.id
_entity.type
_entity.pdbx_description
1 polymer ?
#
loop_
_entity_poly.entity_id
_entity_poly.type
_entity_poly.pdbx_seq_one_letter_code
_entity_poly.pdbx_strand_id
1 'polypeptide(L)'
;MIWTDNYRQVPAGTKVAQTTISGVTWDVWAASSNHYLAFVPASSGVVRSGTFDLKAFLTYLMSSGRLSTTSTLGQVDYGVEVVSTDGRPTTFAFTDFALSTS
;
A
#
# COMPACT_ATOMS: atom_id res chain seq x y z
N MET A 1 -3.56 -1.98 1.26
CA MET A 1 -2.31 -1.41 1.80
C MET A 1 -1.49 -0.78 0.67
N ILE A 2 -0.79 0.30 0.94
CA ILE A 2 0.20 0.89 0.01
C ILE A 2 1.54 0.85 0.74
N TRP A 3 2.47 0.08 0.22
CA TRP A 3 3.79 -0.08 0.84
C TRP A 3 4.73 0.99 0.30
N THR A 4 5.33 1.75 1.18
CA THR A 4 6.31 2.78 0.80
C THR A 4 7.74 2.37 1.08
N ASP A 5 7.91 1.37 1.93
CA ASP A 5 9.20 0.75 2.23
C ASP A 5 8.96 -0.69 2.65
N ASN A 6 10.00 -1.51 2.55
CA ASN A 6 9.91 -2.93 2.87
C ASN A 6 11.28 -3.49 3.24
N TYR A 7 11.33 -4.26 4.30
CA TYR A 7 12.51 -5.02 4.68
C TYR A 7 12.19 -6.52 4.69
N ARG A 8 12.57 -7.20 3.62
CA ARG A 8 12.49 -8.67 3.46
C ARG A 8 11.09 -9.26 3.65
N GLN A 9 10.05 -8.48 3.42
CA GLN A 9 8.69 -8.96 3.50
C GLN A 9 8.08 -9.12 2.12
N VAL A 10 7.17 -10.07 2.02
CA VAL A 10 6.38 -10.32 0.81
C VAL A 10 4.92 -10.15 1.18
N PRO A 11 4.13 -9.43 0.38
CA PRO A 11 2.70 -9.31 0.64
C PRO A 11 2.01 -10.68 0.67
N ALA A 12 0.87 -10.75 1.36
CA ALA A 12 0.05 -11.94 1.33
C ALA A 12 -0.51 -12.18 -0.08
N GLY A 13 -0.73 -13.44 -0.41
CA GLY A 13 -1.32 -13.82 -1.68
C GLY A 13 -0.35 -13.87 -2.84
N THR A 14 -0.78 -13.38 -3.99
CA THR A 14 -0.01 -13.42 -5.23
C THR A 14 -0.05 -12.07 -5.93
N LYS A 15 0.99 -11.80 -6.72
CA LYS A 15 0.99 -10.65 -7.63
C LYS A 15 -0.01 -10.90 -8.74
N VAL A 16 -0.98 -10.01 -8.90
CA VAL A 16 -2.08 -10.16 -9.85
C VAL A 16 -2.04 -9.16 -10.98
N ALA A 17 -1.34 -8.05 -10.82
CA ALA A 17 -1.26 -6.99 -11.82
C ALA A 17 -0.08 -6.06 -11.54
N GLN A 18 0.14 -5.13 -12.47
CA GLN A 18 1.06 -4.02 -12.33
C GLN A 18 0.39 -2.77 -12.90
N THR A 19 0.55 -1.65 -12.25
CA THR A 19 -0.05 -0.39 -12.69
C THR A 19 0.83 0.80 -12.31
N THR A 20 0.64 1.93 -12.98
CA THR A 20 1.33 3.17 -12.65
C THR A 20 0.33 4.17 -12.10
N ILE A 21 0.57 4.64 -10.89
CA ILE A 21 -0.26 5.63 -10.20
C ILE A 21 0.67 6.69 -9.61
N SER A 22 0.36 7.96 -9.84
CA SER A 22 1.16 9.09 -9.35
C SER A 22 2.65 9.00 -9.72
N GLY A 23 2.94 8.54 -10.94
CA GLY A 23 4.30 8.43 -11.45
C GLY A 23 5.12 7.26 -10.92
N VAL A 24 4.55 6.40 -10.10
CA VAL A 24 5.20 5.21 -9.57
C VAL A 24 4.55 3.97 -10.14
N THR A 25 5.35 3.00 -10.56
CA THR A 25 4.85 1.69 -10.99
C THR A 25 4.73 0.76 -9.80
N TRP A 26 3.56 0.19 -9.63
CA TRP A 26 3.20 -0.65 -8.49
C TRP A 26 2.89 -2.06 -8.92
N ASP A 27 3.42 -3.03 -8.20
CA ASP A 27 2.92 -4.40 -8.24
C ASP A 27 1.67 -4.48 -7.36
N VAL A 28 0.61 -5.08 -7.90
CA VAL A 28 -0.65 -5.25 -7.19
C VAL A 28 -0.74 -6.69 -6.71
N TRP A 29 -0.95 -6.87 -5.42
CA TRP A 29 -1.08 -8.16 -4.76
C TRP A 29 -2.48 -8.34 -4.21
N ALA A 30 -3.00 -9.57 -4.29
CA ALA A 30 -4.32 -9.92 -3.78
C ALA A 30 -4.29 -11.27 -3.07
N ALA A 31 -5.06 -11.36 -1.99
CA ALA A 31 -5.27 -12.58 -1.24
C ALA A 31 -6.70 -12.64 -0.72
N SER A 32 -7.14 -13.85 -0.33
CA SER A 32 -8.43 -14.07 0.34
C SER A 32 -9.61 -13.45 -0.42
N SER A 33 -9.69 -13.72 -1.72
CA SER A 33 -10.77 -13.21 -2.59
C SER A 33 -10.89 -11.67 -2.52
N ASN A 34 -9.76 -10.99 -2.62
CA ASN A 34 -9.66 -9.52 -2.56
C ASN A 34 -9.97 -8.90 -1.18
N HIS A 35 -10.04 -9.68 -0.11
CA HIS A 35 -10.11 -9.13 1.24
C HIS A 35 -8.78 -8.51 1.70
N TYR A 36 -7.68 -8.89 1.06
CA TYR A 36 -6.38 -8.25 1.21
C TYR A 36 -5.92 -7.77 -0.16
N LEU A 37 -5.59 -6.49 -0.25
CA LEU A 37 -5.05 -5.87 -1.47
C LEU A 37 -3.86 -4.99 -1.08
N ALA A 38 -2.76 -5.13 -1.82
CA ALA A 38 -1.56 -4.35 -1.57
C ALA A 38 -0.94 -3.82 -2.86
N PHE A 39 -0.41 -2.61 -2.77
CA PHE A 39 0.42 -1.99 -3.80
C PHE A 39 1.84 -1.92 -3.26
N VAL A 40 2.78 -2.47 -4.03
CA VAL A 40 4.21 -2.51 -3.66
C VAL A 40 5.00 -1.92 -4.82
N PRO A 41 5.98 -1.03 -4.58
CA PRO A 41 6.79 -0.49 -5.67
C PRO A 41 7.45 -1.61 -6.47
N ALA A 42 7.28 -1.58 -7.81
CA ALA A 42 7.63 -2.70 -8.68
C ALA A 42 9.12 -2.99 -8.77
N SER A 43 9.97 -1.99 -8.62
CA SER A 43 11.41 -2.11 -8.84
C SER A 43 12.20 -2.07 -7.54
N SER A 44 11.75 -2.76 -6.49
CA SER A 44 12.37 -2.65 -5.17
C SER A 44 12.56 -1.19 -4.72
N GLY A 45 11.85 -0.27 -5.36
CA GLY A 45 11.88 1.14 -5.05
C GLY A 45 11.30 1.40 -3.66
N VAL A 46 11.87 2.38 -3.00
CA VAL A 46 11.39 2.87 -1.72
C VAL A 46 10.87 4.27 -1.96
N VAL A 47 9.65 4.54 -1.52
CA VAL A 47 9.04 5.87 -1.61
C VAL A 47 9.03 6.47 -0.22
N ARG A 48 10.10 7.18 0.13
CA ARG A 48 10.30 7.71 1.47
C ARG A 48 9.65 9.05 1.69
N SER A 49 9.29 9.74 0.62
CA SER A 49 8.57 11.01 0.67
C SER A 49 7.74 11.18 -0.58
N GLY A 50 6.69 11.98 -0.48
CA GLY A 50 5.81 12.28 -1.59
C GLY A 50 4.38 12.45 -1.16
N THR A 51 3.52 12.70 -2.14
CA THR A 51 2.07 12.82 -1.94
C THR A 51 1.38 11.77 -2.79
N PHE A 52 0.50 11.01 -2.17
CA PHE A 52 -0.30 9.99 -2.87
C PHE A 52 -1.75 10.40 -2.94
N ASP A 53 -2.33 10.30 -4.12
CA ASP A 53 -3.76 10.41 -4.32
C ASP A 53 -4.41 9.05 -4.02
N LEU A 54 -4.88 8.87 -2.78
CA LEU A 54 -5.50 7.61 -2.36
C LEU A 54 -6.73 7.26 -3.20
N LYS A 55 -7.45 8.26 -3.67
CA LYS A 55 -8.62 8.02 -4.54
C LYS A 55 -8.21 7.33 -5.84
N ALA A 56 -7.06 7.65 -6.39
CA ALA A 56 -6.56 7.00 -7.61
C ALA A 56 -6.32 5.50 -7.40
N PHE A 57 -5.78 5.11 -6.25
CA PHE A 57 -5.60 3.70 -5.90
C PHE A 57 -6.94 2.98 -5.75
N LEU A 58 -7.89 3.59 -5.06
CA LEU A 58 -9.22 3.00 -4.88
C LEU A 58 -9.96 2.89 -6.21
N THR A 59 -9.89 3.91 -7.05
CA THR A 59 -10.49 3.91 -8.39
C THR A 59 -9.93 2.79 -9.26
N TYR A 60 -8.61 2.58 -9.20
CA TYR A 60 -7.99 1.47 -9.92
C TYR A 60 -8.55 0.12 -9.46
N LEU A 61 -8.68 -0.09 -8.15
CA LEU A 61 -9.21 -1.35 -7.62
C LEU A 61 -10.68 -1.56 -8.03
N MET A 62 -11.49 -0.52 -8.01
CA MET A 62 -12.88 -0.58 -8.46
C MET A 62 -12.97 -0.87 -9.96
N SER A 63 -12.17 -0.19 -10.78
CA SER A 63 -12.15 -0.40 -12.23
C SER A 63 -11.66 -1.79 -12.61
N SER A 64 -10.78 -2.39 -11.85
CA SER A 64 -10.27 -3.75 -12.08
C SER A 64 -11.15 -4.84 -11.48
N GLY A 65 -12.28 -4.49 -10.88
CA GLY A 65 -13.23 -5.44 -10.29
C GLY A 65 -12.79 -6.04 -8.96
N ARG A 66 -11.78 -5.47 -8.30
CA ARG A 66 -11.24 -6.01 -7.04
C ARG A 66 -11.84 -5.35 -5.81
N LEU A 67 -12.50 -4.23 -5.97
CA LEU A 67 -13.17 -3.51 -4.90
C LEU A 67 -14.55 -3.08 -5.39
N SER A 68 -15.58 -3.31 -4.56
CA SER A 68 -16.94 -2.89 -4.89
C SER A 68 -17.04 -1.36 -4.89
N THR A 69 -17.77 -0.82 -5.86
CA THR A 69 -18.07 0.62 -5.92
C THR A 69 -18.96 1.10 -4.77
N THR A 70 -19.58 0.17 -4.04
CA THR A 70 -20.41 0.47 -2.86
C THR A 70 -19.63 0.40 -1.56
N SER A 71 -18.32 0.11 -1.61
CA SER A 71 -17.47 0.05 -0.43
C SER A 71 -17.34 1.40 0.25
N THR A 72 -17.31 1.38 1.58
CA THR A 72 -17.11 2.57 2.40
C THR A 72 -15.68 2.58 2.95
N LEU A 73 -15.01 3.71 2.82
CA LEU A 73 -13.71 3.92 3.45
C LEU A 73 -13.91 4.17 4.94
N GLY A 74 -13.47 3.23 5.77
CA GLY A 74 -13.63 3.34 7.22
C GLY A 74 -12.49 4.08 7.91
N GLN A 75 -11.26 3.99 7.36
CA GLN A 75 -10.08 4.44 8.07
C GLN A 75 -8.90 4.61 7.11
N VAL A 76 -8.05 5.59 7.38
CA VAL A 76 -6.75 5.76 6.73
C VAL A 76 -5.68 5.86 7.80
N ASP A 77 -4.70 4.96 7.76
CA ASP A 77 -3.58 4.93 8.68
C ASP A 77 -2.26 5.00 7.94
N TYR A 78 -1.27 5.59 8.58
CA TYR A 78 0.12 5.54 8.14
C TYR A 78 0.98 5.04 9.29
N GLY A 79 1.81 4.04 9.02
CA GLY A 79 2.63 3.48 10.08
C GLY A 79 3.50 2.31 9.60
N VAL A 80 3.92 1.51 10.54
CA VAL A 80 4.78 0.35 10.31
C VAL A 80 4.05 -0.91 10.73
N GLU A 81 4.05 -1.91 9.86
CA GLU A 81 3.65 -3.26 10.20
C GLU A 81 4.91 -4.08 10.54
N VAL A 82 5.00 -4.50 11.79
CA VAL A 82 6.16 -5.23 12.28
C VAL A 82 5.83 -6.72 12.35
N VAL A 83 6.63 -7.53 11.65
CA VAL A 83 6.53 -8.99 11.74
C VAL A 83 7.46 -9.51 12.83
N SER A 84 8.71 -9.04 12.82
CA SER A 84 9.69 -9.41 13.84
C SER A 84 10.85 -8.41 13.87
N THR A 85 11.40 -8.17 15.05
CA THR A 85 12.64 -7.43 15.26
C THR A 85 13.74 -8.35 15.80
N ASP A 86 13.52 -9.66 15.78
CA ASP A 86 14.42 -10.67 16.38
C ASP A 86 14.69 -10.40 17.88
N GLY A 87 13.69 -9.88 18.58
CA GLY A 87 13.80 -9.55 20.00
C GLY A 87 14.61 -8.29 20.31
N ARG A 88 14.96 -7.50 19.30
CA ARG A 88 15.76 -6.28 19.46
C ARG A 88 14.88 -5.04 19.41
N PRO A 89 15.08 -4.04 20.27
CA PRO A 89 14.44 -2.75 20.12
C PRO A 89 14.77 -2.13 18.75
N THR A 90 13.77 -1.63 18.05
CA THR A 90 13.96 -0.99 16.76
C THR A 90 13.18 0.31 16.73
N THR A 91 13.81 1.38 16.24
CA THR A 91 13.19 2.68 16.12
C THR A 91 12.75 2.93 14.68
N PHE A 92 11.48 3.30 14.52
CA PHE A 92 10.92 3.75 13.24
C PHE A 92 10.61 5.24 13.36
N ALA A 93 11.16 6.03 12.45
CA ALA A 93 11.02 7.48 12.49
C ALA A 93 10.10 7.96 11.37
N PHE A 94 9.08 8.75 11.73
CA PHE A 94 8.22 9.46 10.81
C PHE A 94 8.44 10.95 11.02
N THR A 95 8.89 11.64 9.98
CA THR A 95 9.22 13.07 10.10
C THR A 95 8.03 13.95 9.74
N ASP A 96 7.11 13.44 8.94
CA ASP A 96 5.92 14.19 8.55
C ASP A 96 4.83 13.23 8.05
N PHE A 97 3.60 13.50 8.43
CA PHE A 97 2.41 12.86 7.86
C PHE A 97 1.25 13.85 7.88
N ALA A 98 0.59 13.99 6.74
CA ALA A 98 -0.61 14.80 6.63
C ALA A 98 -1.63 14.11 5.71
N LEU A 99 -2.89 14.22 6.03
CA LEU A 99 -4.01 13.77 5.21
C LEU A 99 -4.89 14.98 4.91
N SER A 100 -5.18 15.18 3.64
CA SER A 100 -6.09 16.23 3.20
C SER A 100 -7.13 15.70 2.26
N THR A 101 -8.26 16.39 2.19
CA THR A 101 -9.34 16.12 1.24
C THR A 101 -9.48 17.30 0.28
N SER A 102 -9.84 16.99 -0.92
CA SER A 102 -10.10 18.01 -1.96
C SER A 102 -11.38 17.72 -2.68
#